data_0f1afcb28c6826dc63be5cb9cf794dc4
#
_entry.id   0f1afcb28c6826dc63be5cb9cf794dc4
#
_cell.length_a   1.000
_cell.length_b   1.000
_cell.length_c   1.000
_cell.angle_alpha   90.00
_cell.angle_beta   90.00
_cell.angle_gamma   90.00
#
_symmetry.space_group_name_H-M   'P 1'
#
loop_
_entity.id
_entity.type
_entity.pdbx_description
1 polymer ?
#
loop_
_entity_poly.entity_id
_entity_poly.type
_entity_poly.pdbx_seq_one_letter_code
_entity_poly.pdbx_strand_id
1 'polypeptide(L)'
;RNVVITMWDWSRPTFYLHDETATDRRNPTINANGKIYGAPEYSTDYLPVLDPLKHRASEIKVPVRDPKTGTSKSDPMAPSPYWGDKPIWDSQTNTHNPMMDHKGRAWFTTRIRPDENPAFCQQGSDHPSAKLFPTKTSGRQVSMFDPKTGKFTLIDTCFDTHHLVFAEDANNTLWLSGSRE
;
A
#
# COMPACT_ATOMS: atom_id res chain seq x y z
N ARG A 1 15.83 -3.57 -33.84
CA ARG A 1 15.07 -2.78 -32.85
C ARG A 1 16.05 -2.17 -31.88
N ASN A 2 15.90 -0.89 -31.61
CA ASN A 2 16.71 -0.20 -30.62
C ASN A 2 16.01 -0.24 -29.26
N VAL A 3 16.78 -0.41 -28.19
CA VAL A 3 16.32 -0.27 -26.81
C VAL A 3 16.75 1.09 -26.31
N VAL A 4 15.79 1.86 -25.79
CA VAL A 4 16.06 3.12 -25.10
C VAL A 4 15.84 2.89 -23.61
N ILE A 5 16.83 3.20 -22.80
CA ILE A 5 16.75 3.14 -21.34
C ILE A 5 16.68 4.56 -20.83
N THR A 6 15.62 4.87 -20.07
CA THR A 6 15.49 6.15 -19.37
C THR A 6 15.53 5.88 -17.87
N MET A 7 16.32 6.64 -17.16
CA MET A 7 16.46 6.55 -15.71
C MET A 7 15.87 7.80 -15.06
N TRP A 8 15.15 7.60 -13.95
CA TRP A 8 14.65 8.69 -13.10
C TRP A 8 15.18 8.49 -11.69
N ASP A 9 15.74 9.53 -11.11
CA ASP A 9 16.06 9.58 -9.69
C ASP A 9 14.93 10.34 -8.99
N TRP A 10 14.18 9.66 -8.15
CA TRP A 10 13.12 10.18 -7.29
C TRP A 10 13.39 9.92 -5.82
N SER A 11 14.63 9.60 -5.49
CA SER A 11 15.08 9.37 -4.13
C SER A 11 15.05 10.64 -3.27
N ARG A 12 14.79 10.47 -1.98
CA ARG A 12 14.90 11.50 -0.94
C ARG A 12 15.37 10.85 0.36
N PRO A 13 16.04 11.57 1.27
CA PRO A 13 16.45 11.00 2.57
C PRO A 13 15.29 10.43 3.39
N THR A 14 14.10 11.05 3.27
CA THR A 14 12.88 10.64 3.97
C THR A 14 12.00 9.67 3.20
N PHE A 15 12.53 9.05 2.15
CA PHE A 15 11.74 8.32 1.19
C PHE A 15 12.41 7.00 0.83
N TYR A 16 11.72 5.92 1.09
CA TYR A 16 12.11 4.57 0.70
C TYR A 16 11.07 4.02 -0.28
N LEU A 17 11.51 3.50 -1.40
CA LEU A 17 10.66 2.80 -2.34
C LEU A 17 10.84 1.30 -2.13
N HIS A 18 9.83 0.66 -1.56
CA HIS A 18 9.86 -0.78 -1.32
C HIS A 18 9.45 -1.57 -2.56
N ASP A 19 8.38 -1.16 -3.22
CA ASP A 19 7.79 -1.87 -4.36
C ASP A 19 6.98 -0.89 -5.23
N GLU A 20 6.66 -1.27 -6.45
CA GLU A 20 5.87 -0.45 -7.37
C GLU A 20 4.93 -1.27 -8.25
N THR A 21 3.91 -0.61 -8.79
CA THR A 21 3.01 -1.17 -9.80
C THR A 21 2.84 -0.21 -10.98
N ALA A 22 2.95 -0.74 -12.20
CA ALA A 22 2.79 0.00 -13.44
C ALA A 22 1.58 -0.44 -14.25
N THR A 23 1.31 -1.76 -14.29
CA THR A 23 0.27 -2.36 -15.12
C THR A 23 -0.46 -3.47 -14.35
N ASP A 24 -1.61 -3.90 -14.86
CA ASP A 24 -2.20 -5.17 -14.42
C ASP A 24 -1.32 -6.34 -14.90
N ARG A 25 -0.84 -7.17 -13.98
CA ARG A 25 0.03 -8.33 -14.30
C ARG A 25 -0.65 -9.34 -15.22
N ARG A 26 -1.98 -9.43 -15.19
CA ARG A 26 -2.78 -10.33 -16.02
C ARG A 26 -3.00 -9.78 -17.42
N ASN A 27 -3.00 -8.45 -17.56
CA ASN A 27 -3.14 -7.77 -18.82
C ASN A 27 -2.26 -6.51 -18.86
N PRO A 28 -1.02 -6.62 -19.36
CA PRO A 28 -0.07 -5.50 -19.38
C PRO A 28 -0.49 -4.32 -20.25
N THR A 29 -1.57 -4.43 -21.03
CA THR A 29 -2.11 -3.29 -21.78
C THR A 29 -2.87 -2.32 -20.89
N ILE A 30 -3.33 -2.77 -19.72
CA ILE A 30 -3.97 -1.90 -18.74
C ILE A 30 -2.92 -0.96 -18.16
N ASN A 31 -3.14 0.34 -18.32
CA ASN A 31 -2.22 1.41 -17.93
C ASN A 31 -0.84 1.35 -18.64
N ALA A 32 -0.74 0.71 -19.79
CA ALA A 32 0.49 0.73 -20.61
C ALA A 32 0.92 2.19 -20.87
N ASN A 33 2.19 2.52 -20.59
CA ASN A 33 2.73 3.89 -20.62
C ASN A 33 2.06 4.89 -19.65
N GLY A 34 1.23 4.41 -18.74
CA GLY A 34 0.61 5.24 -17.71
C GLY A 34 1.52 5.48 -16.51
N LYS A 35 0.96 6.08 -15.47
CA LYS A 35 1.71 6.37 -14.24
C LYS A 35 2.09 5.10 -13.48
N ILE A 36 3.27 5.15 -12.85
CA ILE A 36 3.78 4.12 -11.96
C ILE A 36 3.56 4.58 -10.52
N TYR A 37 3.04 3.70 -9.68
CA TYR A 37 2.72 3.98 -8.28
C TYR A 37 3.61 3.15 -7.38
N GLY A 38 4.34 3.80 -6.48
CA GLY A 38 5.24 3.17 -5.54
C GLY A 38 4.63 2.99 -4.15
N ALA A 39 5.20 2.06 -3.38
CA ALA A 39 4.87 1.83 -1.99
C ALA A 39 6.04 2.24 -1.10
N PRO A 40 5.90 3.29 -0.27
CA PRO A 40 7.01 3.86 0.51
C PRO A 40 7.19 3.20 1.88
N GLU A 41 6.37 2.24 2.22
CA GLU A 41 6.37 1.48 3.48
C GLU A 41 6.46 2.38 4.73
N TYR A 42 7.45 2.15 5.59
CA TYR A 42 7.63 2.88 6.85
C TYR A 42 8.06 4.34 6.69
N SER A 43 8.53 4.72 5.47
CA SER A 43 9.22 6.00 5.32
C SER A 43 8.31 7.20 5.34
N THR A 44 7.18 7.14 4.66
CA THR A 44 6.25 8.28 4.51
C THR A 44 4.83 7.81 4.15
N ASP A 45 3.85 8.69 4.37
CA ASP A 45 2.47 8.49 3.92
C ASP A 45 2.23 8.94 2.47
N TYR A 46 3.26 9.34 1.74
CA TYR A 46 3.12 9.84 0.39
C TYR A 46 3.59 8.80 -0.63
N LEU A 47 2.66 8.23 -1.40
CA LEU A 47 2.99 7.37 -2.52
C LEU A 47 3.80 8.15 -3.56
N PRO A 48 4.97 7.67 -3.95
CA PRO A 48 5.67 8.21 -5.11
C PRO A 48 4.92 7.81 -6.39
N VAL A 49 4.80 8.76 -7.29
CA VAL A 49 4.16 8.58 -8.59
C VAL A 49 5.07 9.09 -9.68
N LEU A 50 5.45 8.21 -10.60
CA LEU A 50 6.20 8.58 -11.80
C LEU A 50 5.26 8.63 -13.00
N ASP A 51 5.26 9.74 -13.72
CA ASP A 51 4.63 9.88 -15.03
C ASP A 51 5.72 9.78 -16.12
N PRO A 52 5.86 8.61 -16.77
CA PRO A 52 6.95 8.38 -17.72
C PRO A 52 6.80 9.19 -19.00
N LEU A 53 5.56 9.56 -19.38
CA LEU A 53 5.33 10.37 -20.59
C LEU A 53 5.67 11.84 -20.37
N LYS A 54 5.54 12.32 -19.14
CA LYS A 54 5.84 13.71 -18.77
C LYS A 54 7.21 13.88 -18.15
N HIS A 55 7.96 12.79 -17.96
CA HIS A 55 9.24 12.78 -17.24
C HIS A 55 9.14 13.51 -15.88
N ARG A 56 8.09 13.20 -15.12
CA ARG A 56 7.77 13.91 -13.89
C ARG A 56 7.43 12.97 -12.76
N ALA A 57 8.09 13.16 -11.62
CA ALA A 57 7.71 12.56 -10.35
C ALA A 57 6.76 13.48 -9.56
N SER A 58 5.86 12.89 -8.81
CA SER A 58 4.91 13.56 -7.90
C SER A 58 4.57 12.64 -6.74
N GLU A 59 3.78 13.13 -5.79
CA GLU A 59 3.37 12.38 -4.61
C GLU A 59 1.87 12.47 -4.39
N ILE A 60 1.29 11.40 -3.83
CA ILE A 60 -0.12 11.35 -3.45
C ILE A 60 -0.21 10.90 -2.00
N LYS A 61 -0.79 11.70 -1.13
CA LYS A 61 -0.96 11.35 0.28
C LYS A 61 -1.98 10.22 0.44
N VAL A 62 -1.57 9.14 1.10
CA VAL A 62 -2.46 8.04 1.52
C VAL A 62 -3.16 8.46 2.81
N PRO A 63 -4.49 8.40 2.87
CA PRO A 63 -5.21 8.74 4.10
C PRO A 63 -5.21 7.58 5.09
N VAL A 64 -5.23 7.91 6.37
CA VAL A 64 -5.70 7.00 7.42
C VAL A 64 -7.15 7.35 7.76
N ARG A 65 -7.92 6.36 8.22
CA ARG A 65 -9.29 6.57 8.71
C ARG A 65 -9.28 7.10 10.14
N ASP A 66 -8.41 6.57 10.97
CA ASP A 66 -8.28 6.96 12.36
C ASP A 66 -6.97 7.73 12.59
N PRO A 67 -7.04 9.01 12.99
CA PRO A 67 -5.85 9.83 13.28
C PRO A 67 -4.98 9.29 14.43
N LYS A 68 -5.53 8.39 15.27
CA LYS A 68 -4.79 7.74 16.36
C LYS A 68 -3.87 6.62 15.88
N THR A 69 -3.91 6.28 14.59
CA THR A 69 -3.00 5.31 14.00
C THR A 69 -1.54 5.69 14.32
N GLY A 70 -0.80 4.75 14.92
CA GLY A 70 0.61 4.94 15.27
C GLY A 70 1.47 5.21 14.04
N THR A 71 2.63 5.83 14.24
CA THR A 71 3.61 6.10 13.18
C THR A 71 4.83 5.19 13.33
N SER A 72 5.65 5.10 12.29
CA SER A 72 6.95 4.39 12.37
C SER A 72 7.92 5.00 13.39
N LYS A 73 7.66 6.22 13.87
CA LYS A 73 8.40 6.81 15.01
C LYS A 73 8.08 6.14 16.34
N SER A 74 6.91 5.53 16.48
CA SER A 74 6.51 4.81 17.69
C SER A 74 7.26 3.48 17.86
N ASP A 75 7.82 2.97 16.77
CA ASP A 75 8.66 1.78 16.74
C ASP A 75 9.99 2.17 16.06
N PRO A 76 10.90 2.81 16.81
CA PRO A 76 12.09 3.41 16.23
C PRO A 76 13.01 2.35 15.62
N MET A 77 13.36 2.57 14.37
CA MET A 77 14.35 1.75 13.67
C MET A 77 15.76 2.00 14.25
N ALA A 78 16.61 0.99 14.20
CA ALA A 78 18.00 1.12 14.61
C ALA A 78 18.72 2.23 13.81
N PRO A 79 19.73 2.89 14.38
CA PRO A 79 20.56 3.85 13.66
C PRO A 79 21.12 3.29 12.37
N SER A 80 21.26 4.13 11.35
CA SER A 80 21.68 3.75 10.02
C SER A 80 22.61 4.81 9.41
N PRO A 81 23.54 4.43 8.53
CA PRO A 81 24.33 5.39 7.75
C PRO A 81 23.46 6.34 6.89
N TYR A 82 22.22 5.98 6.59
CA TYR A 82 21.30 6.78 5.78
C TYR A 82 20.62 7.90 6.57
N TRP A 83 20.27 7.68 7.84
CA TRP A 83 19.53 8.65 8.66
C TRP A 83 20.24 9.04 9.97
N GLY A 84 21.41 8.47 10.27
CA GLY A 84 22.15 8.74 11.51
C GLY A 84 21.51 8.07 12.72
N ASP A 85 21.62 8.73 13.87
CA ASP A 85 21.21 8.19 15.18
C ASP A 85 19.69 8.28 15.44
N LYS A 86 18.98 9.09 14.65
CA LYS A 86 17.54 9.30 14.84
C LYS A 86 16.77 8.89 13.58
N PRO A 87 15.71 8.07 13.73
CA PRO A 87 14.83 7.75 12.60
C PRO A 87 14.19 9.00 12.05
N ILE A 88 14.20 9.12 10.72
CA ILE A 88 13.54 10.20 9.98
C ILE A 88 12.20 9.79 9.38
N TRP A 89 11.88 8.49 9.43
CA TRP A 89 10.64 7.94 8.88
C TRP A 89 9.47 8.09 9.86
N ASP A 90 8.29 8.40 9.35
CA ASP A 90 7.11 8.70 10.18
C ASP A 90 5.77 8.27 9.58
N SER A 91 5.77 7.29 8.70
CA SER A 91 4.53 6.79 8.09
C SER A 91 3.54 6.25 9.12
N GLN A 92 2.29 6.69 9.03
CA GLN A 92 1.14 6.07 9.69
C GLN A 92 0.61 4.89 8.86
N THR A 93 0.60 5.06 7.54
CA THR A 93 -0.07 4.13 6.61
C THR A 93 0.74 2.88 6.35
N ASN A 94 2.06 2.92 6.52
CA ASN A 94 2.93 1.77 6.27
C ASN A 94 2.51 1.03 4.99
N THR A 95 2.36 1.78 3.88
CA THR A 95 1.84 1.27 2.62
C THR A 95 2.82 0.32 1.97
N HIS A 96 2.35 -0.88 1.65
CA HIS A 96 3.16 -1.99 1.17
C HIS A 96 2.48 -2.67 -0.01
N ASN A 97 3.23 -3.44 -0.78
CA ASN A 97 2.85 -4.31 -1.89
C ASN A 97 1.73 -3.75 -2.79
N PRO A 98 2.08 -2.96 -3.81
CA PRO A 98 1.14 -2.42 -4.77
C PRO A 98 0.76 -3.43 -5.86
N MET A 99 -0.49 -3.39 -6.31
CA MET A 99 -0.97 -4.17 -7.43
C MET A 99 -1.99 -3.36 -8.22
N MET A 100 -1.98 -3.47 -9.54
CA MET A 100 -2.99 -2.83 -10.38
C MET A 100 -4.09 -3.83 -10.76
N ASP A 101 -5.35 -3.36 -10.74
CA ASP A 101 -6.47 -4.15 -11.20
C ASP A 101 -6.80 -3.91 -12.69
N HIS A 102 -7.76 -4.70 -13.21
CA HIS A 102 -8.22 -4.65 -14.60
C HIS A 102 -8.85 -3.31 -15.02
N LYS A 103 -9.15 -2.41 -14.08
CA LYS A 103 -9.68 -1.06 -14.33
C LYS A 103 -8.60 0.03 -14.24
N GLY A 104 -7.35 -0.36 -13.99
CA GLY A 104 -6.23 0.55 -13.83
C GLY A 104 -6.20 1.27 -12.49
N ARG A 105 -6.81 0.70 -11.44
CA ARG A 105 -6.75 1.21 -10.07
C ARG A 105 -5.59 0.55 -9.33
N ALA A 106 -4.87 1.34 -8.54
CA ALA A 106 -3.76 0.84 -7.74
C ALA A 106 -4.25 0.42 -6.35
N TRP A 107 -3.94 -0.80 -5.96
CA TRP A 107 -4.30 -1.42 -4.68
C TRP A 107 -3.07 -1.63 -3.84
N PHE A 108 -3.21 -1.47 -2.52
CA PHE A 108 -2.09 -1.55 -1.57
C PHE A 108 -2.55 -2.24 -0.29
N THR A 109 -1.66 -2.98 0.35
CA THR A 109 -1.84 -3.31 1.76
C THR A 109 -1.39 -2.10 2.59
N THR A 110 -2.27 -1.60 3.47
CA THR A 110 -2.10 -0.28 4.07
C THR A 110 -2.71 -0.26 5.47
N ARG A 111 -1.99 0.25 6.45
CA ARG A 111 -2.57 0.55 7.75
C ARG A 111 -3.54 1.72 7.60
N ILE A 112 -4.81 1.52 7.96
CA ILE A 112 -5.85 2.55 7.89
C ILE A 112 -6.38 2.97 9.25
N ARG A 113 -6.03 2.24 10.31
CA ARG A 113 -6.44 2.42 11.69
C ARG A 113 -5.40 1.81 12.63
N PRO A 114 -5.48 2.03 13.96
CA PRO A 114 -4.69 1.31 14.94
C PRO A 114 -4.81 -0.22 14.80
N ASP A 115 -3.80 -0.94 15.25
CA ASP A 115 -3.73 -2.40 15.10
C ASP A 115 -4.84 -3.14 15.85
N GLU A 116 -5.40 -2.53 16.91
CA GLU A 116 -6.53 -3.11 17.62
C GLU A 116 -7.74 -3.25 16.72
N ASN A 117 -8.28 -4.47 16.64
CA ASN A 117 -9.41 -4.75 15.80
C ASN A 117 -10.72 -4.24 16.43
N PRO A 118 -11.59 -3.61 15.64
CA PRO A 118 -12.91 -3.18 16.10
C PRO A 118 -13.79 -4.38 16.50
N ALA A 119 -14.85 -4.11 17.26
CA ALA A 119 -15.73 -5.14 17.80
C ALA A 119 -16.29 -6.09 16.73
N PHE A 120 -16.57 -5.59 15.53
CA PHE A 120 -17.08 -6.44 14.44
C PHE A 120 -16.06 -7.48 13.93
N CYS A 121 -14.78 -7.35 14.25
CA CYS A 121 -13.72 -8.32 13.91
C CYS A 121 -13.49 -9.37 14.99
N GLN A 122 -14.03 -9.18 16.19
CA GLN A 122 -13.73 -10.02 17.36
C GLN A 122 -14.64 -11.24 17.44
N GLN A 123 -14.24 -12.20 18.26
CA GLN A 123 -15.00 -13.41 18.51
C GLN A 123 -16.43 -13.09 18.96
N GLY A 124 -17.40 -13.79 18.39
CA GLY A 124 -18.84 -13.58 18.66
C GLY A 124 -19.52 -12.61 17.69
N SER A 125 -18.75 -11.95 16.82
CA SER A 125 -19.31 -11.10 15.76
C SER A 125 -19.92 -11.93 14.63
N ASP A 126 -20.94 -11.37 13.99
CA ASP A 126 -21.56 -11.94 12.78
C ASP A 126 -20.80 -11.61 11.48
N HIS A 127 -19.77 -10.80 11.54
CA HIS A 127 -18.97 -10.45 10.37
C HIS A 127 -18.28 -11.69 9.77
N PRO A 128 -18.35 -11.93 8.45
CA PRO A 128 -17.81 -13.14 7.83
C PRO A 128 -16.35 -13.43 8.17
N SER A 129 -15.49 -12.40 8.15
CA SER A 129 -14.07 -12.56 8.51
C SER A 129 -13.90 -12.99 9.96
N ALA A 130 -14.67 -12.42 10.90
CA ALA A 130 -14.59 -12.75 12.31
C ALA A 130 -15.10 -14.16 12.62
N LYS A 131 -16.08 -14.65 11.86
CA LYS A 131 -16.56 -16.04 11.99
C LYS A 131 -15.50 -17.06 11.59
N LEU A 132 -14.72 -16.75 10.56
CA LEU A 132 -13.67 -17.64 10.05
C LEU A 132 -12.36 -17.46 10.81
N PHE A 133 -12.03 -16.23 11.18
CA PHE A 133 -10.73 -15.89 11.75
C PHE A 133 -10.84 -14.68 12.71
N PRO A 134 -11.39 -14.87 13.92
CA PRO A 134 -11.50 -13.78 14.89
C PRO A 134 -10.13 -13.44 15.46
N THR A 135 -9.59 -12.27 15.10
CA THR A 135 -8.32 -11.80 15.65
C THR A 135 -8.52 -10.53 16.47
N LYS A 136 -7.66 -10.32 17.47
CA LYS A 136 -7.69 -9.10 18.30
C LYS A 136 -7.00 -7.92 17.63
N THR A 137 -6.06 -8.20 16.75
CA THR A 137 -5.24 -7.18 16.08
C THR A 137 -5.04 -7.50 14.61
N SER A 138 -4.87 -6.46 13.80
CA SER A 138 -4.40 -6.54 12.41
C SER A 138 -3.59 -5.29 12.07
N GLY A 139 -2.35 -5.49 11.64
CA GLY A 139 -1.40 -4.39 11.41
C GLY A 139 -1.64 -3.61 10.12
N ARG A 140 -2.12 -4.27 9.07
CA ARG A 140 -2.49 -3.64 7.80
C ARG A 140 -3.84 -4.15 7.32
N GLN A 141 -4.53 -3.29 6.61
CA GLN A 141 -5.77 -3.56 5.88
C GLN A 141 -5.50 -3.33 4.38
N VAL A 142 -6.47 -2.81 3.64
CA VAL A 142 -6.33 -2.56 2.20
C VAL A 142 -6.75 -1.14 1.85
N SER A 143 -6.02 -0.49 0.96
CA SER A 143 -6.47 0.73 0.29
C SER A 143 -6.43 0.57 -1.23
N MET A 144 -7.30 1.31 -1.91
CA MET A 144 -7.35 1.37 -3.36
C MET A 144 -7.39 2.82 -3.81
N PHE A 145 -6.49 3.19 -4.70
CA PHE A 145 -6.45 4.49 -5.36
C PHE A 145 -7.02 4.39 -6.77
N ASP A 146 -8.01 5.22 -7.06
CA ASP A 146 -8.55 5.35 -8.42
C ASP A 146 -7.96 6.60 -9.09
N PRO A 147 -7.07 6.44 -10.09
CA PRO A 147 -6.47 7.58 -10.78
C PRO A 147 -7.44 8.41 -11.61
N LYS A 148 -8.61 7.87 -11.95
CA LYS A 148 -9.64 8.61 -12.71
C LYS A 148 -10.36 9.63 -11.83
N THR A 149 -10.56 9.29 -10.56
CA THR A 149 -11.25 10.16 -9.60
C THR A 149 -10.30 10.90 -8.67
N GLY A 150 -9.04 10.44 -8.58
CA GLY A 150 -8.06 10.94 -7.62
C GLY A 150 -8.37 10.59 -6.16
N LYS A 151 -9.21 9.58 -5.92
CA LYS A 151 -9.70 9.23 -4.58
C LYS A 151 -9.21 7.88 -4.10
N PHE A 152 -9.05 7.78 -2.78
CA PHE A 152 -8.83 6.52 -2.08
C PHE A 152 -10.13 5.91 -1.59
N THR A 153 -10.20 4.58 -1.64
CA THR A 153 -11.17 3.75 -0.92
C THR A 153 -10.40 2.95 0.13
N LEU A 154 -10.79 3.07 1.40
CA LEU A 154 -10.19 2.34 2.51
C LEU A 154 -11.08 1.15 2.85
N ILE A 155 -10.51 -0.06 2.81
CA ILE A 155 -11.22 -1.32 3.01
C ILE A 155 -10.68 -1.97 4.27
N ASP A 156 -11.57 -2.14 5.25
CA ASP A 156 -11.21 -2.79 6.51
C ASP A 156 -11.12 -4.31 6.34
N THR A 157 -10.20 -4.92 7.05
CA THR A 157 -10.05 -6.37 7.18
C THR A 157 -9.94 -6.73 8.66
N CYS A 158 -10.47 -7.89 9.04
CA CYS A 158 -10.33 -8.41 10.40
C CYS A 158 -9.06 -9.25 10.59
N PHE A 159 -8.24 -9.35 9.59
CA PHE A 159 -6.96 -10.06 9.58
C PHE A 159 -5.87 -9.13 9.04
N ASP A 160 -4.65 -9.42 9.42
CA ASP A 160 -3.48 -8.70 8.94
C ASP A 160 -3.23 -8.99 7.46
N THR A 161 -2.85 -7.99 6.70
CA THR A 161 -2.53 -8.12 5.28
C THR A 161 -1.08 -7.77 5.01
N HIS A 162 -0.42 -8.53 4.11
CA HIS A 162 0.96 -8.29 3.73
C HIS A 162 1.11 -8.15 2.22
N HIS A 163 0.90 -9.21 1.46
CA HIS A 163 0.89 -9.16 0.00
C HIS A 163 -0.52 -9.34 -0.55
N LEU A 164 -0.73 -8.85 -1.75
CA LEU A 164 -1.99 -9.01 -2.48
C LEU A 164 -1.74 -9.42 -3.93
N VAL A 165 -2.67 -10.19 -4.48
CA VAL A 165 -2.64 -10.60 -5.88
C VAL A 165 -4.07 -10.79 -6.39
N PHE A 166 -4.33 -10.37 -7.63
CA PHE A 166 -5.60 -10.64 -8.29
C PHE A 166 -5.57 -11.99 -9.01
N ALA A 167 -6.61 -12.80 -8.79
CA ALA A 167 -6.82 -14.02 -9.54
C ALA A 167 -7.19 -13.74 -11.01
N GLU A 168 -6.93 -14.71 -11.85
CA GLU A 168 -7.37 -14.70 -13.27
C GLU A 168 -8.77 -15.32 -13.40
N ASP A 169 -9.71 -14.78 -12.61
CA ASP A 169 -11.10 -15.22 -12.64
C ASP A 169 -12.06 -14.09 -13.05
N ALA A 170 -13.30 -14.43 -13.38
CA ALA A 170 -14.32 -13.48 -13.82
C ALA A 170 -14.68 -12.44 -12.75
N ASN A 171 -14.46 -12.76 -11.47
CA ASN A 171 -14.79 -11.89 -10.33
C ASN A 171 -13.65 -10.94 -9.97
N ASN A 172 -12.46 -11.11 -10.54
CA ASN A 172 -11.23 -10.41 -10.14
C ASN A 172 -10.97 -10.55 -8.64
N THR A 173 -11.05 -11.78 -8.12
CA THR A 173 -10.87 -12.09 -6.72
C THR A 173 -9.51 -11.60 -6.23
N LEU A 174 -9.53 -10.82 -5.15
CA LEU A 174 -8.31 -10.36 -4.50
C LEU A 174 -7.90 -11.36 -3.43
N TRP A 175 -6.73 -11.98 -3.62
CA TRP A 175 -6.09 -12.82 -2.63
C TRP A 175 -5.15 -11.98 -1.78
N LEU A 176 -5.18 -12.21 -0.48
CA LEU A 176 -4.35 -11.51 0.50
C LEU A 176 -3.58 -12.53 1.32
N SER A 177 -2.28 -12.32 1.49
CA SER A 177 -1.53 -13.03 2.52
C SER A 177 -1.57 -12.21 3.82
N GLY A 178 -1.66 -12.90 4.96
CA GLY A 178 -1.48 -12.31 6.28
C GLY A 178 -0.06 -12.52 6.79
N SER A 179 0.37 -11.73 7.75
CA SER A 179 1.69 -11.85 8.38
C SER A 179 1.64 -12.34 9.82
N ARG A 180 0.46 -12.53 10.37
CA ARG A 180 0.24 -13.04 11.74
C ARG A 180 -0.83 -14.13 11.75
N GLU A 181 -0.49 -15.19 12.44
CA GLU A 181 -1.40 -16.26 12.83
C GLU A 181 -2.30 -15.82 14.00
#